data_1327fb84cde80c4eeb352afaf7b205e5
#
_entry.id   1327fb84cde80c4eeb352afaf7b205e5
#
_cell.length_a   1.000
_cell.length_b   1.000
_cell.length_c   1.000
_cell.angle_alpha   90.00
_cell.angle_beta   90.00
_cell.angle_gamma   90.00
#
_symmetry.space_group_name_H-M   'P 1'
#
loop_
_entity.id
_entity.type
_entity.pdbx_description
1 polymer ?
#
loop_
_entity_poly.entity_id
_entity_poly.type
_entity_poly.pdbx_seq_one_letter_code
_entity_poly.pdbx_strand_id
1 'polypeptide(L)'
;MNINTITAVYFVGAGGIGMSALIRYFLSRGKQVAGYDKTPSDLTAQLNREGAVIHYEDNTSLIPDAFKDPAQTLVVYTPAV
;
A
#
# COMPACT_ATOMS: atom_id res chain seq x y z
N MET A 1 3.67 -18.27 -2.84
CA MET A 1 4.21 -17.15 -2.04
C MET A 1 3.98 -17.39 -0.56
N ASN A 2 4.97 -17.22 0.26
CA ASN A 2 4.86 -17.36 1.71
C ASN A 2 4.74 -15.97 2.33
N ILE A 3 3.60 -15.67 2.95
CA ILE A 3 3.36 -14.36 3.54
C ILE A 3 4.36 -14.01 4.67
N ASN A 4 4.94 -15.01 5.30
CA ASN A 4 5.93 -14.77 6.36
C ASN A 4 7.24 -14.20 5.83
N THR A 5 7.52 -14.32 4.53
CA THR A 5 8.71 -13.73 3.90
C THR A 5 8.45 -12.33 3.34
N ILE A 6 7.19 -11.91 3.28
CA ILE A 6 6.81 -10.58 2.79
C ILE A 6 7.01 -9.57 3.93
N THR A 7 7.78 -8.53 3.66
CA THR A 7 8.04 -7.45 4.63
C THR A 7 7.33 -6.16 4.26
N ALA A 8 6.95 -5.99 2.99
CA ALA A 8 6.36 -4.78 2.48
C ALA A 8 5.19 -5.10 1.55
N VAL A 9 4.15 -4.28 1.59
CA VAL A 9 2.98 -4.43 0.72
C VAL A 9 2.68 -3.08 0.07
N TYR A 10 2.62 -3.06 -1.25
CA TYR A 10 2.35 -1.85 -2.03
C TYR A 10 0.99 -1.97 -2.70
N PHE A 11 0.16 -0.95 -2.53
CA PHE A 11 -1.22 -0.94 -3.05
C PHE A 11 -1.33 0.03 -4.22
N VAL A 12 -1.90 -0.43 -5.32
CA VAL A 12 -2.29 0.41 -6.44
C VAL A 12 -3.80 0.61 -6.35
N GLY A 13 -4.24 1.86 -6.20
CA GLY A 13 -5.63 2.17 -5.90
C GLY A 13 -5.92 2.06 -4.41
N ALA A 14 -5.06 2.61 -3.56
CA ALA A 14 -5.11 2.45 -2.11
C ALA A 14 -6.43 2.93 -1.48
N GLY A 15 -7.12 3.89 -2.10
CA GLY A 15 -8.43 4.36 -1.66
C GLY A 15 -9.61 3.56 -2.20
N GLY A 16 -9.37 2.46 -2.91
CA GLY A 16 -10.43 1.64 -3.49
C GLY A 16 -11.24 0.90 -2.43
N ILE A 17 -12.45 0.48 -2.84
CA ILE A 17 -13.34 -0.28 -1.98
C ILE A 17 -12.66 -1.58 -1.54
N GLY A 18 -12.65 -1.82 -0.23
CA GLY A 18 -12.02 -3.02 0.35
C GLY A 18 -10.53 -2.92 0.58
N MET A 19 -9.85 -1.95 -0.02
CA MET A 19 -8.40 -1.81 0.13
C MET A 19 -8.00 -1.40 1.55
N SER A 20 -8.81 -0.57 2.20
CA SER A 20 -8.49 -0.11 3.56
C SER A 20 -8.43 -1.26 4.56
N ALA A 21 -9.31 -2.25 4.43
CA ALA A 21 -9.29 -3.42 5.30
C ALA A 21 -8.00 -4.22 5.14
N LEU A 22 -7.54 -4.39 3.89
CA LEU A 22 -6.28 -5.09 3.61
C LEU A 22 -5.08 -4.29 4.12
N ILE A 23 -5.08 -2.99 3.91
CA ILE A 23 -4.00 -2.11 4.40
C ILE A 23 -3.88 -2.25 5.92
N ARG A 24 -5.00 -2.15 6.63
CA ARG A 24 -5.02 -2.25 8.09
C ARG A 24 -4.60 -3.65 8.57
N TYR A 25 -5.00 -4.69 7.84
CA TYR A 25 -4.57 -6.05 8.16
C TYR A 25 -3.04 -6.16 8.11
N PHE A 26 -2.42 -5.70 7.02
CA PHE A 26 -0.97 -5.81 6.89
C PHE A 26 -0.22 -4.92 7.90
N LEU A 27 -0.75 -3.73 8.21
CA LEU A 27 -0.18 -2.90 9.26
C LEU A 27 -0.22 -3.62 10.61
N SER A 28 -1.33 -4.29 10.92
CA SER A 28 -1.47 -5.04 12.17
C SER A 28 -0.53 -6.22 12.26
N ARG A 29 -0.04 -6.72 11.11
CA ARG A 29 0.93 -7.82 11.06
C ARG A 29 2.38 -7.32 11.07
N GLY A 30 2.60 -6.03 11.28
CA GLY A 30 3.93 -5.47 11.32
C GLY A 30 4.59 -5.27 9.97
N LYS A 31 3.81 -5.33 8.88
CA LYS A 31 4.36 -5.09 7.53
C LYS A 31 4.48 -3.61 7.27
N GLN A 32 5.43 -3.23 6.42
CA GLN A 32 5.45 -1.88 5.87
C GLN A 32 4.40 -1.80 4.77
N VAL A 33 3.62 -0.73 4.75
CA VAL A 33 2.56 -0.55 3.76
C VAL A 33 2.70 0.81 3.10
N ALA A 34 2.68 0.82 1.78
CA ALA A 34 2.63 2.03 0.98
C ALA A 34 1.64 1.83 -0.17
N GLY A 35 1.31 2.89 -0.85
CA GLY A 35 0.43 2.77 -1.99
C GLY A 35 0.28 4.05 -2.77
N TYR A 36 -0.41 3.92 -3.89
CA TYR A 36 -0.76 5.02 -4.77
C TYR A 36 -2.27 5.09 -4.91
N ASP A 37 -2.81 6.30 -4.86
CA ASP A 37 -4.18 6.56 -5.28
C ASP A 37 -4.20 7.88 -6.04
N LYS A 38 -4.92 7.90 -7.16
CA LYS A 38 -5.04 9.07 -8.01
C LYS A 38 -5.76 10.22 -7.29
N THR A 39 -6.67 9.90 -6.37
CA THR A 39 -7.56 10.88 -5.75
C THR A 39 -7.36 10.90 -4.25
N PRO A 40 -6.89 12.01 -3.67
CA PRO A 40 -6.86 12.17 -2.22
C PRO A 40 -8.28 12.07 -1.64
N SER A 41 -8.40 11.47 -0.48
CA SER A 41 -9.68 11.31 0.21
C SER A 41 -9.47 11.32 1.72
N ASP A 42 -10.55 11.48 2.48
CA ASP A 42 -10.49 11.40 3.93
C ASP A 42 -9.97 10.02 4.37
N LEU A 43 -10.35 8.97 3.64
CA LEU A 43 -9.89 7.62 3.94
C LEU A 43 -8.37 7.48 3.73
N THR A 44 -7.83 7.94 2.59
CA THR A 44 -6.39 7.84 2.37
C THR A 44 -5.60 8.69 3.36
N ALA A 45 -6.12 9.85 3.75
CA ALA A 45 -5.51 10.67 4.78
C ALA A 45 -5.47 9.94 6.12
N GLN A 46 -6.56 9.25 6.47
CA GLN A 46 -6.61 8.46 7.69
C GLN A 46 -5.62 7.30 7.65
N LEU A 47 -5.51 6.60 6.52
CA LEU A 47 -4.54 5.51 6.36
C LEU A 47 -3.10 6.00 6.52
N ASN A 48 -2.79 7.20 6.01
CA ASN A 48 -1.48 7.81 6.25
C ASN A 48 -1.22 8.03 7.74
N ARG A 49 -2.23 8.49 8.48
CA ARG A 49 -2.10 8.68 9.93
C ARG A 49 -1.93 7.36 10.67
N GLU A 50 -2.45 6.26 10.11
CA GLU A 50 -2.35 4.93 10.73
C GLU A 50 -1.03 4.23 10.43
N GLY A 51 -0.20 4.81 9.56
CA GLY A 51 1.14 4.28 9.30
C GLY A 51 1.41 3.85 7.87
N ALA A 52 0.42 3.87 6.98
CA ALA A 52 0.65 3.64 5.55
C ALA A 52 1.27 4.88 4.92
N VAL A 53 2.05 4.70 3.86
CA VAL A 53 2.62 5.82 3.10
C VAL A 53 1.93 5.86 1.74
N ILE A 54 0.95 6.74 1.59
CA ILE A 54 0.16 6.82 0.36
C ILE A 54 0.51 8.10 -0.39
N HIS A 55 0.89 7.96 -1.66
CA HIS A 55 1.16 9.10 -2.53
C HIS A 55 0.09 9.19 -3.62
N TYR A 56 -0.06 10.38 -4.19
CA TYR A 56 -1.16 10.70 -5.10
C TYR A 56 -0.69 11.03 -6.51
N GLU A 57 0.61 11.02 -6.73
CA GLU A 57 1.19 11.24 -8.05
C GLU A 57 1.67 9.90 -8.60
N ASP A 58 1.39 9.66 -9.89
CA ASP A 58 1.86 8.47 -10.60
C ASP A 58 3.33 8.67 -10.97
N ASN A 59 4.20 8.47 -9.97
CA ASN A 59 5.62 8.66 -10.11
C ASN A 59 6.34 7.56 -9.32
N THR A 60 7.05 6.70 -10.04
CA THR A 60 7.74 5.57 -9.42
C THR A 60 8.85 5.99 -8.46
N SER A 61 9.37 7.21 -8.59
CA SER A 61 10.37 7.72 -7.65
C SER A 61 9.80 7.95 -6.26
N LEU A 62 8.47 8.02 -6.12
CA LEU A 62 7.79 8.17 -4.83
C LEU A 62 7.61 6.85 -4.10
N ILE A 63 7.90 5.72 -4.75
CA ILE A 63 7.85 4.41 -4.10
C ILE A 63 9.06 4.29 -3.18
N PRO A 64 8.86 4.08 -1.87
CA PRO A 64 10.00 3.93 -0.95
C PRO A 64 10.89 2.74 -1.34
N ASP A 65 12.18 2.86 -1.10
CA ASP A 65 13.15 1.83 -1.49
C ASP A 65 12.84 0.46 -0.87
N ALA A 66 12.28 0.44 0.34
CA ALA A 66 11.89 -0.80 1.00
C ALA A 66 10.87 -1.62 0.19
N PHE A 67 10.17 -0.99 -0.77
CA PHE A 67 9.13 -1.61 -1.58
C PHE A 67 9.63 -2.01 -2.97
N LYS A 68 10.92 -1.90 -3.24
CA LYS A 68 11.50 -2.20 -4.55
C LYS A 68 12.14 -3.58 -4.64
N ASP A 69 12.13 -4.34 -3.56
CA ASP A 69 12.64 -5.71 -3.54
C ASP A 69 11.50 -6.68 -3.88
N PRO A 70 11.46 -7.25 -5.10
CA PRO A 70 10.35 -8.11 -5.50
C PRO A 70 10.29 -9.42 -4.72
N ALA A 71 11.38 -9.82 -4.06
CA ALA A 71 11.39 -11.04 -3.26
C ALA A 71 10.64 -10.87 -1.94
N GLN A 72 10.50 -9.64 -1.45
CA GLN A 72 9.90 -9.34 -0.15
C GLN A 72 8.68 -8.42 -0.22
N THR A 73 8.28 -8.01 -1.42
CA THR A 73 7.19 -7.07 -1.62
C THR A 73 6.02 -7.70 -2.34
N LEU A 74 4.84 -7.57 -1.75
CA LEU A 74 3.58 -7.94 -2.39
C LEU A 74 2.94 -6.70 -2.99
N VAL A 75 2.51 -6.78 -4.24
CA VAL A 75 1.76 -5.69 -4.89
C VAL A 75 0.30 -6.11 -4.98
N VAL A 76 -0.58 -5.26 -4.46
CA VAL A 76 -2.02 -5.48 -4.48
C VAL A 76 -2.67 -4.40 -5.34
N TYR A 77 -3.50 -4.81 -6.29
CA TYR A 77 -4.22 -3.87 -7.14
C TYR A 77 -5.61 -4.43 -7.46
N THR A 78 -6.49 -3.56 -7.96
CA THR A 78 -7.81 -4.00 -8.38
C THR A 78 -7.96 -3.82 -9.89
N PRO A 79 -8.72 -4.72 -10.56
CA PRO A 79 -8.98 -4.54 -12.00
C PRO A 79 -9.84 -3.32 -12.34
N ALA A 80 -10.47 -2.72 -11.34
CA ALA A 80 -11.33 -1.56 -11.53
C ALA A 80 -10.56 -0.23 -11.66
N VAL A 81 -9.27 -0.26 -11.44
CA VAL A 81 -8.42 0.93 -11.53
C VAL A 81 -8.15 1.30 -12.99
#